data_ccecf1663a3baa1de4fb32a5117b4d69
#
_entry.id   ccecf1663a3baa1de4fb32a5117b4d69
#
_cell.length_a   1.000
_cell.length_b   1.000
_cell.length_c   1.000
_cell.angle_alpha   90.00
_cell.angle_beta   90.00
_cell.angle_gamma   90.00
#
_symmetry.space_group_name_H-M   'P 1'
#
loop_
_entity.id
_entity.type
_entity.pdbx_description
1 polymer ?
#
loop_
_entity_poly.entity_id
_entity_poly.type
_entity_poly.pdbx_seq_one_letter_code
_entity_poly.pdbx_strand_id
1 'polypeptide(L)'
;ITVFCEEPRKAYDRVHLSSYFSHHTAEELSLVREGFYEKHGVKVLVGERAITINRQEKVIHSSAGRTVFYDKLIMATGSYPWIPPIKGSETQDCFVYRTIEDLNAIESCARRSKRGAVVGGGLLGLEAAGALKNLGVETHVIEFAPMLMAEQLD
;
A
#
# COMPACT_ATOMS: atom_id res chain seq x y z
N ILE A 1 17.93 -5.79 16.03
CA ILE A 1 17.23 -6.04 14.76
C ILE A 1 17.13 -4.70 14.04
N THR A 2 17.41 -4.69 12.72
CA THR A 2 17.17 -3.51 11.86
C THR A 2 16.12 -3.85 10.81
N VAL A 3 15.14 -2.97 10.62
CA VAL A 3 14.06 -3.10 9.64
C VAL A 3 14.15 -1.92 8.67
N PHE A 4 14.26 -2.21 7.38
CA PHE A 4 14.10 -1.22 6.32
C PHE A 4 12.62 -1.09 5.96
N CYS A 5 12.14 0.12 5.87
CA CYS A 5 10.77 0.44 5.50
C CYS A 5 10.79 1.52 4.41
N GLU A 6 10.42 1.15 3.18
CA GLU A 6 10.42 2.07 2.04
C GLU A 6 9.40 3.20 2.21
N GLU A 7 8.25 2.91 2.81
CA GLU A 7 7.22 3.90 3.06
C GLU A 7 7.60 4.89 4.16
N PRO A 8 7.02 6.10 4.17
CA PRO A 8 7.34 7.15 5.14
C PRO A 8 6.76 6.89 6.53
N ARG A 9 6.34 5.66 6.82
CA ARG A 9 5.74 5.24 8.09
C ARG A 9 6.10 3.82 8.46
N LYS A 10 5.94 3.47 9.74
CA LYS A 10 6.10 2.11 10.27
C LYS A 10 4.97 1.20 9.73
N ALA A 11 5.12 -0.13 9.91
CA ALA A 11 4.14 -1.11 9.43
C ALA A 11 2.73 -0.86 9.99
N TYR A 12 1.74 -0.98 9.13
CA TYR A 12 0.32 -0.80 9.44
C TYR A 12 -0.52 -1.91 8.80
N ASP A 13 -1.75 -2.04 9.25
CA ASP A 13 -2.71 -3.05 8.78
C ASP A 13 -3.25 -2.70 7.40
N ARG A 14 -2.77 -3.44 6.39
CA ARG A 14 -3.23 -3.28 5.00
C ARG A 14 -4.52 -4.02 4.71
N VAL A 15 -4.92 -4.97 5.55
CA VAL A 15 -6.17 -5.71 5.37
C VAL A 15 -7.36 -4.77 5.64
N HIS A 16 -7.18 -3.87 6.62
CA HIS A 16 -8.20 -2.88 6.96
C HIS A 16 -7.95 -1.50 6.35
N LEU A 17 -7.20 -1.44 5.25
CA LEU A 17 -6.84 -0.17 4.62
C LEU A 17 -8.06 0.66 4.20
N SER A 18 -9.15 -0.01 3.75
CA SER A 18 -10.41 0.65 3.39
C SER A 18 -11.06 1.42 4.56
N SER A 19 -10.80 1.03 5.80
CA SER A 19 -11.31 1.72 6.99
C SER A 19 -10.76 3.14 7.13
N TYR A 20 -9.63 3.44 6.49
CA TYR A 20 -9.04 4.78 6.47
C TYR A 20 -9.99 5.85 5.94
N PHE A 21 -10.84 5.50 4.96
CA PHE A 21 -11.88 6.40 4.44
C PHE A 21 -13.08 6.59 5.39
N SER A 22 -13.14 5.82 6.47
CA SER A 22 -14.18 5.91 7.50
C SER A 22 -13.70 6.67 8.73
N HIS A 23 -12.85 7.68 8.55
CA HIS A 23 -12.27 8.53 9.61
C HIS A 23 -11.25 7.87 10.52
N HIS A 24 -10.65 6.74 10.11
CA HIS A 24 -9.51 6.18 10.80
C HIS A 24 -8.22 6.94 10.46
N THR A 25 -7.35 7.07 11.44
CA THR A 25 -6.02 7.67 11.24
C THR A 25 -4.99 6.61 10.88
N ALA A 26 -3.85 7.04 10.34
CA ALA A 26 -2.74 6.14 10.07
C ALA A 26 -2.21 5.45 11.34
N GLU A 27 -2.33 6.13 12.49
CA GLU A 27 -1.93 5.62 13.80
C GLU A 27 -2.85 4.50 14.27
N GLU A 28 -4.16 4.59 14.00
CA GLU A 28 -5.14 3.54 14.35
C GLU A 28 -4.95 2.27 13.52
N LEU A 29 -4.37 2.39 12.33
CA LEU A 29 -3.98 1.25 11.51
C LEU A 29 -2.65 0.62 11.96
N SER A 30 -1.94 1.18 12.95
CA SER A 30 -0.66 0.63 13.41
C SER A 30 -0.80 -0.80 13.91
N LEU A 31 0.07 -1.70 13.42
CA LEU A 31 0.12 -3.10 13.87
C LEU A 31 0.72 -3.27 15.26
N VAL A 32 1.36 -2.24 15.81
CA VAL A 32 2.02 -2.31 17.10
C VAL A 32 1.72 -1.06 17.92
N ARG A 33 1.74 -1.22 19.25
CA ARG A 33 1.58 -0.10 20.18
C ARG A 33 2.79 0.82 20.12
N GLU A 34 2.58 2.08 20.44
CA GLU A 34 3.65 3.04 20.60
C GLU A 34 4.73 2.52 21.58
N GLY A 35 5.99 2.80 21.27
CA GLY A 35 7.13 2.31 22.05
C GLY A 35 7.50 0.84 21.86
N PHE A 36 6.76 0.08 21.03
CA PHE A 36 7.04 -1.35 20.84
C PHE A 36 8.45 -1.59 20.29
N TYR A 37 8.85 -0.89 19.24
CA TYR A 37 10.13 -1.10 18.59
C TYR A 37 11.30 -0.75 19.51
N GLU A 38 11.19 0.34 20.23
CA GLU A 38 12.18 0.82 21.20
C GLU A 38 12.34 -0.18 22.35
N LYS A 39 11.23 -0.63 22.91
CA LYS A 39 11.19 -1.64 23.99
C LYS A 39 11.89 -2.95 23.60
N HIS A 40 11.79 -3.34 22.33
CA HIS A 40 12.37 -4.60 21.82
C HIS A 40 13.72 -4.40 21.12
N GLY A 41 14.33 -3.22 21.19
CA GLY A 41 15.63 -2.93 20.55
C GLY A 41 15.59 -3.07 19.03
N VAL A 42 14.45 -2.77 18.41
CA VAL A 42 14.25 -2.82 16.95
C VAL A 42 14.45 -1.45 16.36
N LYS A 43 15.45 -1.30 15.51
CA LYS A 43 15.70 -0.08 14.74
C LYS A 43 14.89 -0.12 13.45
N VAL A 44 13.93 0.77 13.29
CA VAL A 44 13.15 0.92 12.04
C VAL A 44 13.68 2.12 11.26
N LEU A 45 14.09 1.89 10.02
CA LEU A 45 14.59 2.89 9.08
C LEU A 45 13.44 3.24 8.14
N VAL A 46 12.65 4.23 8.53
CA VAL A 46 11.45 4.69 7.81
C VAL A 46 11.85 5.56 6.62
N GLY A 47 11.18 5.40 5.48
CA GLY A 47 11.49 6.11 4.24
C GLY A 47 12.79 5.64 3.58
N GLU A 48 13.32 4.48 3.99
CA GLU A 48 14.61 3.99 3.54
C GLU A 48 14.47 2.60 2.88
N ARG A 49 14.67 2.57 1.58
CA ARG A 49 14.58 1.35 0.76
C ARG A 49 15.90 0.60 0.75
N ALA A 50 15.86 -0.73 0.93
CA ALA A 50 16.99 -1.61 0.63
C ALA A 50 17.17 -1.70 -0.88
N ILE A 51 18.35 -1.30 -1.40
CA ILE A 51 18.65 -1.25 -2.85
C ILE A 51 19.37 -2.51 -3.30
N THR A 52 20.40 -2.92 -2.56
CA THR A 52 21.19 -4.09 -2.90
C THR A 52 21.49 -4.96 -1.69
N ILE A 53 21.64 -6.25 -1.93
CA ILE A 53 22.03 -7.24 -0.94
C ILE A 53 23.28 -7.96 -1.45
N ASN A 54 24.42 -7.77 -0.78
CA ASN A 54 25.59 -8.56 -1.00
C ASN A 54 25.58 -9.77 -0.05
N ARG A 55 25.30 -10.94 -0.59
CA ARG A 55 25.16 -12.18 0.20
C ARG A 55 26.51 -12.72 0.67
N GLN A 56 27.59 -12.46 -0.04
CA GLN A 56 28.94 -12.94 0.33
C GLN A 56 29.46 -12.16 1.53
N GLU A 57 29.33 -10.85 1.50
CA GLU A 57 29.76 -9.97 2.58
C GLU A 57 28.70 -9.78 3.67
N LYS A 58 27.49 -10.32 3.44
CA LYS A 58 26.32 -10.16 4.33
C LYS A 58 26.01 -8.68 4.62
N VAL A 59 25.89 -7.89 3.57
CA VAL A 59 25.68 -6.45 3.65
C VAL A 59 24.47 -6.04 2.83
N ILE A 60 23.72 -5.07 3.36
CA ILE A 60 22.63 -4.38 2.66
C ILE A 60 23.05 -2.91 2.46
N HIS A 61 22.82 -2.39 1.25
CA HIS A 61 22.93 -0.96 0.95
C HIS A 61 21.55 -0.37 0.74
N SER A 62 21.31 0.80 1.31
CA SER A 62 20.03 1.47 1.23
C SER A 62 20.03 2.70 0.34
N SER A 63 18.84 3.21 0.04
CA SER A 63 18.62 4.45 -0.74
C SER A 63 19.21 5.71 -0.08
N ALA A 64 19.39 5.68 1.23
CA ALA A 64 20.03 6.76 1.99
C ALA A 64 21.57 6.62 2.08
N GLY A 65 22.17 5.69 1.31
CA GLY A 65 23.62 5.44 1.33
C GLY A 65 24.10 4.69 2.59
N ARG A 66 23.22 4.15 3.37
CA ARG A 66 23.56 3.37 4.57
C ARG A 66 24.00 1.96 4.20
N THR A 67 24.98 1.47 4.92
CA THR A 67 25.46 0.09 4.85
C THR A 67 25.15 -0.62 6.17
N VAL A 68 24.45 -1.74 6.11
CA VAL A 68 24.06 -2.52 7.28
C VAL A 68 24.54 -3.97 7.11
N PHE A 69 25.35 -4.43 8.04
CA PHE A 69 25.76 -5.82 8.12
C PHE A 69 24.69 -6.67 8.80
N TYR A 70 24.58 -7.93 8.40
CA TYR A 70 23.61 -8.85 8.98
C TYR A 70 24.20 -10.27 9.18
N ASP A 71 23.79 -10.95 10.21
CA ASP A 71 24.03 -12.40 10.42
C ASP A 71 22.98 -13.24 9.70
N LYS A 72 21.72 -12.81 9.82
CA LYS A 72 20.55 -13.42 9.19
C LYS A 72 19.67 -12.32 8.56
N LEU A 73 19.11 -12.62 7.40
CA LEU A 73 18.25 -11.72 6.65
C LEU A 73 16.89 -12.36 6.43
N ILE A 74 15.83 -11.59 6.71
CA ILE A 74 14.45 -11.94 6.37
C ILE A 74 13.98 -10.99 5.26
N MET A 75 13.52 -11.58 4.16
CA MET A 75 12.92 -10.83 3.05
C MET A 75 11.42 -10.71 3.29
N ALA A 76 10.98 -9.52 3.70
CA ALA A 76 9.57 -9.19 3.94
C ALA A 76 9.17 -7.99 3.07
N THR A 77 9.52 -8.05 1.77
CA THR A 77 9.46 -6.94 0.82
C THR A 77 8.05 -6.61 0.31
N GLY A 78 7.06 -7.41 0.66
CA GLY A 78 5.68 -7.22 0.21
C GLY A 78 5.53 -7.39 -1.30
N SER A 79 4.63 -6.62 -1.89
CA SER A 79 4.31 -6.65 -3.32
C SER A 79 4.05 -5.25 -3.85
N TYR A 80 4.16 -5.08 -5.16
CA TYR A 80 3.69 -3.89 -5.87
C TYR A 80 2.36 -4.19 -6.55
N PRO A 81 1.46 -3.20 -6.68
CA PRO A 81 0.23 -3.37 -7.46
C PRO A 81 0.59 -3.60 -8.92
N TRP A 82 -0.05 -4.61 -9.51
CA TRP A 82 0.04 -4.81 -10.95
C TRP A 82 -0.91 -3.84 -11.65
N ILE A 83 -0.39 -3.06 -12.57
CA ILE A 83 -1.17 -2.14 -13.41
C ILE A 83 -1.33 -2.82 -14.77
N PRO A 84 -2.59 -3.12 -15.20
CA PRO A 84 -2.81 -3.70 -16.51
C PRO A 84 -2.33 -2.75 -17.61
N PRO A 85 -1.82 -3.26 -18.75
CA PRO A 85 -1.30 -2.45 -19.84
C PRO A 85 -2.44 -1.81 -20.67
N ILE A 86 -3.25 -0.99 -20.02
CA ILE A 86 -4.35 -0.25 -20.62
C ILE A 86 -3.82 1.13 -21.02
N LYS A 87 -4.05 1.51 -22.28
CA LYS A 87 -3.64 2.84 -22.76
C LYS A 87 -4.29 3.93 -21.90
N GLY A 88 -3.49 4.81 -21.36
CA GLY A 88 -3.92 5.91 -20.50
C GLY A 88 -3.85 5.60 -19.00
N SER A 89 -3.45 4.40 -18.58
CA SER A 89 -3.29 4.06 -17.16
C SER A 89 -2.22 4.90 -16.44
N GLU A 90 -1.33 5.51 -17.19
CA GLU A 90 -0.27 6.42 -16.73
C GLU A 90 -0.69 7.90 -16.65
N THR A 91 -1.94 8.22 -17.02
CA THR A 91 -2.43 9.60 -17.01
C THR A 91 -2.72 10.10 -15.60
N GLN A 92 -2.81 11.40 -15.45
CA GLN A 92 -3.19 12.05 -14.20
C GLN A 92 -4.54 11.50 -13.69
N ASP A 93 -4.68 11.42 -12.36
CA ASP A 93 -5.88 10.93 -11.68
C ASP A 93 -6.18 9.43 -11.92
N CYS A 94 -5.19 8.66 -12.38
CA CYS A 94 -5.16 7.20 -12.31
C CYS A 94 -4.34 6.77 -11.08
N PHE A 95 -4.93 5.93 -10.23
CA PHE A 95 -4.37 5.55 -8.95
C PHE A 95 -4.30 4.03 -8.80
N VAL A 96 -3.41 3.57 -7.95
CA VAL A 96 -3.42 2.23 -7.38
C VAL A 96 -4.00 2.30 -5.96
N TYR A 97 -4.41 1.16 -5.43
CA TYR A 97 -5.01 1.07 -4.09
C TYR A 97 -4.12 0.16 -3.23
N ARG A 98 -3.08 0.72 -2.62
CA ARG A 98 -2.08 -0.09 -1.91
C ARG A 98 -1.54 0.52 -0.63
N THR A 99 -1.30 1.83 -0.60
CA THR A 99 -0.67 2.55 0.50
C THR A 99 -1.59 3.64 1.04
N ILE A 100 -1.31 4.14 2.23
CA ILE A 100 -2.02 5.29 2.79
C ILE A 100 -1.80 6.54 1.91
N GLU A 101 -0.63 6.65 1.28
CA GLU A 101 -0.33 7.73 0.32
C GLU A 101 -1.25 7.65 -0.90
N ASP A 102 -1.50 6.44 -1.41
CA ASP A 102 -2.47 6.23 -2.51
C ASP A 102 -3.87 6.68 -2.07
N LEU A 103 -4.29 6.31 -0.85
CA LEU A 103 -5.60 6.69 -0.32
C LEU A 103 -5.76 8.20 -0.17
N ASN A 104 -4.73 8.89 0.32
CA ASN A 104 -4.72 10.35 0.43
C ASN A 104 -4.86 11.01 -0.96
N ALA A 105 -4.16 10.47 -1.96
CA ALA A 105 -4.24 10.96 -3.34
C ALA A 105 -5.64 10.71 -3.93
N ILE A 106 -6.21 9.52 -3.72
CA ILE A 106 -7.57 9.16 -4.14
C ILE A 106 -8.60 10.07 -3.47
N GLU A 107 -8.52 10.27 -2.16
CA GLU A 107 -9.45 11.15 -1.43
C GLU A 107 -9.37 12.59 -1.93
N SER A 108 -8.17 13.12 -2.11
CA SER A 108 -7.96 14.46 -2.64
C SER A 108 -8.56 14.64 -4.04
N CYS A 109 -8.44 13.60 -4.90
CA CYS A 109 -9.05 13.60 -6.21
C CYS A 109 -10.58 13.47 -6.13
N ALA A 110 -11.09 12.57 -5.29
CA ALA A 110 -12.52 12.31 -5.11
C ALA A 110 -13.29 13.58 -4.72
N ARG A 111 -12.74 14.43 -3.83
CA ARG A 111 -13.35 15.69 -3.38
C ARG A 111 -13.65 16.67 -4.53
N ARG A 112 -12.94 16.59 -5.66
CA ARG A 112 -13.15 17.44 -6.84
C ARG A 112 -13.80 16.69 -8.01
N SER A 113 -14.09 15.41 -7.84
CA SER A 113 -14.59 14.52 -8.88
C SER A 113 -16.06 14.21 -8.67
N LYS A 114 -16.83 14.12 -9.77
CA LYS A 114 -18.23 13.67 -9.74
C LYS A 114 -18.36 12.18 -10.01
N ARG A 115 -17.45 11.62 -10.82
CA ARG A 115 -17.47 10.22 -11.24
C ARG A 115 -16.10 9.59 -11.09
N GLY A 116 -16.08 8.32 -10.77
CA GLY A 116 -14.89 7.50 -10.69
C GLY A 116 -15.13 6.12 -11.28
N ALA A 117 -14.07 5.51 -11.79
CA ALA A 117 -14.09 4.15 -12.28
C ALA A 117 -13.04 3.30 -11.56
N VAL A 118 -13.41 2.09 -11.19
CA VAL A 118 -12.51 1.09 -10.64
C VAL A 118 -12.35 -0.02 -11.67
N VAL A 119 -11.12 -0.32 -12.05
CA VAL A 119 -10.78 -1.40 -12.98
C VAL A 119 -10.38 -2.63 -12.17
N GLY A 120 -11.21 -3.65 -12.24
CA GLY A 120 -11.11 -4.90 -11.48
C GLY A 120 -12.27 -5.06 -10.50
N GLY A 121 -12.98 -6.16 -10.60
CA GLY A 121 -14.17 -6.50 -9.78
C GLY A 121 -13.90 -7.58 -8.73
N GLY A 122 -12.63 -7.78 -8.34
CA GLY A 122 -12.24 -8.61 -7.20
C GLY A 122 -12.40 -7.89 -5.87
N LEU A 123 -11.97 -8.52 -4.75
CA LEU A 123 -12.10 -7.99 -3.39
C LEU A 123 -11.62 -6.54 -3.26
N LEU A 124 -10.36 -6.26 -3.60
CA LEU A 124 -9.79 -4.92 -3.51
C LEU A 124 -10.51 -3.90 -4.40
N GLY A 125 -10.94 -4.31 -5.59
CA GLY A 125 -11.68 -3.43 -6.47
C GLY A 125 -13.03 -3.03 -5.89
N LEU A 126 -13.75 -3.99 -5.30
CA LEU A 126 -15.03 -3.71 -4.63
C LEU A 126 -14.86 -2.87 -3.36
N GLU A 127 -13.78 -3.07 -2.60
CA GLU A 127 -13.43 -2.20 -1.47
C GLU A 127 -13.16 -0.76 -1.94
N ALA A 128 -12.34 -0.59 -2.98
CA ALA A 128 -12.05 0.72 -3.55
C ALA A 128 -13.32 1.39 -4.09
N ALA A 129 -14.23 0.63 -4.73
CA ALA A 129 -15.50 1.13 -5.22
C ALA A 129 -16.42 1.58 -4.06
N GLY A 130 -16.46 0.80 -2.98
CA GLY A 130 -17.17 1.15 -1.75
C GLY A 130 -16.62 2.44 -1.12
N ALA A 131 -15.30 2.58 -1.07
CA ALA A 131 -14.64 3.78 -0.58
C ALA A 131 -14.98 5.02 -1.41
N LEU A 132 -14.90 4.95 -2.74
CA LEU A 132 -15.28 6.06 -3.63
C LEU A 132 -16.77 6.44 -3.46
N LYS A 133 -17.64 5.46 -3.34
CA LYS A 133 -19.08 5.70 -3.08
C LYS A 133 -19.29 6.42 -1.75
N ASN A 134 -18.58 6.03 -0.70
CA ASN A 134 -18.66 6.68 0.61
C ASN A 134 -18.15 8.13 0.58
N LEU A 135 -17.20 8.44 -0.32
CA LEU A 135 -16.73 9.79 -0.59
C LEU A 135 -17.70 10.61 -1.46
N GLY A 136 -18.86 10.06 -1.82
CA GLY A 136 -19.89 10.74 -2.60
C GLY A 136 -19.64 10.75 -4.11
N VAL A 137 -18.74 9.93 -4.61
CA VAL A 137 -18.42 9.83 -6.04
C VAL A 137 -19.34 8.81 -6.71
N GLU A 138 -19.97 9.17 -7.84
CA GLU A 138 -20.67 8.23 -8.71
C GLU A 138 -19.66 7.21 -9.23
N THR A 139 -19.77 5.95 -8.79
CA THR A 139 -18.72 4.95 -8.95
C THR A 139 -19.13 3.87 -9.94
N HIS A 140 -18.25 3.59 -10.89
CA HIS A 140 -18.39 2.51 -11.87
C HIS A 140 -17.31 1.44 -11.63
N VAL A 141 -17.68 0.17 -11.71
CA VAL A 141 -16.73 -0.96 -11.69
C VAL A 141 -16.67 -1.56 -13.07
N ILE A 142 -15.45 -1.70 -13.59
CA ILE A 142 -15.17 -2.31 -14.89
C ILE A 142 -14.45 -3.63 -14.64
N GLU A 143 -15.08 -4.74 -15.00
CA GLU A 143 -14.53 -6.08 -14.84
C GLU A 143 -14.42 -6.77 -16.22
N PHE A 144 -13.31 -7.47 -16.42
CA PHE A 144 -13.05 -8.23 -17.64
C PHE A 144 -13.82 -9.56 -17.65
N ALA A 145 -13.94 -10.20 -16.48
CA ALA A 145 -14.69 -11.46 -16.34
C ALA A 145 -16.21 -11.20 -16.47
N PRO A 146 -17.01 -12.23 -16.81
CA PRO A 146 -18.46 -12.09 -16.96
C PRO A 146 -19.19 -11.84 -15.64
N MET A 147 -18.49 -11.94 -14.50
CA MET A 147 -19.06 -11.74 -13.15
C MET A 147 -18.02 -11.12 -12.22
N LEU A 148 -18.51 -10.42 -11.19
CA LEU A 148 -17.67 -9.93 -10.10
C LEU A 148 -17.20 -11.09 -9.23
N MET A 149 -16.02 -10.95 -8.61
CA MET A 149 -15.48 -11.95 -7.68
C MET A 149 -15.31 -13.34 -8.29
N ALA A 150 -15.03 -13.42 -9.60
CA ALA A 150 -15.00 -14.67 -10.37
C ALA A 150 -14.03 -15.75 -9.83
N GLU A 151 -13.04 -15.37 -9.03
CA GLU A 151 -12.10 -16.31 -8.39
C GLU A 151 -12.53 -16.72 -6.96
N GLN A 152 -13.49 -16.03 -6.37
CA GLN A 152 -13.93 -16.23 -4.99
C GLN A 152 -15.35 -16.77 -4.87
N LEU A 153 -16.17 -16.59 -5.89
CA LEU A 153 -17.57 -17.02 -5.93
C LEU A 153 -17.79 -17.98 -7.11
N ASP A 154 -18.51 -19.06 -6.85
CA ASP A 154 -18.94 -20.06 -7.86
C ASP A 154 -20.12 -19.54 -8.68
#